data_a76da2e0968afa89d70066fed26d47c9
#
_entry.id   a76da2e0968afa89d70066fed26d47c9
#
_cell.length_a   1.000
_cell.length_b   1.000
_cell.length_c   1.000
_cell.angle_alpha   90.00
_cell.angle_beta   90.00
_cell.angle_gamma   90.00
#
_symmetry.space_group_name_H-M   'P 1'
#
loop_
_entity.id
_entity.type
_entity.pdbx_description
1 polymer ?
#
loop_
_entity_poly.entity_id
_entity_poly.type
_entity_poly.pdbx_seq_one_letter_code
_entity_poly.pdbx_strand_id
1 'polypeptide(L)'
;MKKLMKKKNNLLLISDFNSQSFAEILNEKIYQHSFKVKNASYNQVYLNLKKYKNNLNYSYSIIWTHPERININFSKAFNLNEINEKSCLDEVDHFSNEVINFAKGKIVFLSLWGLDKNEKGYGINDWKSNLGLRNLLAKMNIRLCDRLKKFNNIYVLDFEKLKLNFNDVSFPKMWYATKIPYTDEYFIKVTEEIENSILSIQGKNKKIILL
;
A
#
# COMPACT_ATOMS: atom_id res chain seq x y z
N MET A 1 -5.85 -40.23 -15.39
CA MET A 1 -6.33 -38.83 -15.25
C MET A 1 -5.14 -37.93 -14.84
N LYS A 2 -4.61 -37.11 -15.74
CA LYS A 2 -3.57 -36.11 -15.41
C LYS A 2 -4.25 -35.01 -14.60
N LYS A 3 -3.90 -34.90 -13.32
CA LYS A 3 -4.29 -33.78 -12.45
C LYS A 3 -3.70 -32.51 -13.08
N LEU A 4 -4.49 -31.69 -13.75
CA LEU A 4 -4.09 -30.36 -14.23
C LEU A 4 -3.57 -29.60 -13.02
N MET A 5 -2.25 -29.47 -12.91
CA MET A 5 -1.63 -28.60 -11.91
C MET A 5 -2.14 -27.17 -12.17
N LYS A 6 -3.03 -26.67 -11.34
CA LYS A 6 -3.45 -25.25 -11.38
C LYS A 6 -2.17 -24.41 -11.33
N LYS A 7 -1.95 -23.61 -12.37
CA LYS A 7 -0.82 -22.68 -12.44
C LYS A 7 -0.90 -21.77 -11.18
N LYS A 8 0.10 -21.87 -10.30
CA LYS A 8 0.16 -21.01 -9.12
C LYS A 8 0.31 -19.56 -9.59
N ASN A 9 -0.57 -18.70 -9.14
CA ASN A 9 -0.42 -17.26 -9.34
C ASN A 9 0.65 -16.74 -8.39
N ASN A 10 1.57 -15.92 -8.88
CA ASN A 10 2.55 -15.27 -8.01
C ASN A 10 2.07 -13.85 -7.69
N LEU A 11 2.18 -13.48 -6.42
CA LEU A 11 1.91 -12.15 -5.91
C LEU A 11 3.24 -11.52 -5.48
N LEU A 12 3.51 -10.31 -5.96
CA LEU A 12 4.68 -9.53 -5.59
C LEU A 12 4.30 -8.50 -4.54
N LEU A 13 5.00 -8.48 -3.42
CA LEU A 13 4.89 -7.45 -2.38
C LEU A 13 6.05 -6.48 -2.51
N ILE A 14 5.75 -5.19 -2.67
CA ILE A 14 6.71 -4.08 -2.71
C ILE A 14 6.37 -3.14 -1.55
N SER A 15 7.36 -2.86 -0.69
CA SER A 15 7.19 -1.97 0.46
C SER A 15 8.44 -1.16 0.74
N ASP A 16 8.28 -0.07 1.47
CA ASP A 16 9.36 0.78 1.98
C ASP A 16 9.74 0.43 3.44
N PHE A 17 9.12 -0.58 4.00
CA PHE A 17 9.39 -1.12 5.34
C PHE A 17 9.74 -2.60 5.27
N ASN A 18 10.27 -3.16 6.36
CA ASN A 18 10.51 -4.59 6.46
C ASN A 18 9.17 -5.33 6.56
N SER A 19 8.79 -5.96 5.45
CA SER A 19 7.50 -6.64 5.28
C SER A 19 7.63 -8.17 5.28
N GLN A 20 8.67 -8.71 5.90
CA GLN A 20 8.89 -10.17 5.89
C GLN A 20 7.78 -10.90 6.65
N SER A 21 7.49 -10.51 7.90
CA SER A 21 6.40 -11.11 8.69
C SER A 21 5.05 -10.96 7.98
N PHE A 22 4.78 -9.78 7.42
CA PHE A 22 3.57 -9.57 6.63
C PHE A 22 3.50 -10.50 5.40
N ALA A 23 4.60 -10.70 4.70
CA ALA A 23 4.65 -11.61 3.54
C ALA A 23 4.41 -13.07 3.94
N GLU A 24 4.86 -13.49 5.12
CA GLU A 24 4.63 -14.83 5.67
C GLU A 24 3.15 -15.01 6.02
N ILE A 25 2.56 -14.10 6.79
CA ILE A 25 1.12 -14.09 7.15
C ILE A 25 0.25 -14.09 5.88
N LEU A 26 0.56 -13.22 4.93
CA LEU A 26 -0.16 -13.14 3.66
C LEU A 26 -0.04 -14.44 2.85
N ASN A 27 1.17 -15.03 2.80
CA ASN A 27 1.39 -16.26 2.06
C ASN A 27 0.61 -17.44 2.66
N GLU A 28 0.54 -17.57 3.97
CA GLU A 28 -0.25 -18.61 4.65
C GLU A 28 -1.73 -18.48 4.31
N LYS A 29 -2.27 -17.27 4.40
CA LYS A 29 -3.69 -17.00 4.16
C LYS A 29 -4.11 -17.25 2.71
N ILE A 30 -3.37 -16.71 1.74
CA ILE A 30 -3.76 -16.81 0.32
C ILE A 30 -3.24 -18.07 -0.38
N TYR A 31 -2.46 -18.91 0.32
CA TYR A 31 -1.96 -20.18 -0.23
C TYR A 31 -3.10 -21.11 -0.67
N GLN A 32 -4.19 -21.17 0.10
CA GLN A 32 -5.39 -21.94 -0.24
C GLN A 32 -6.03 -21.51 -1.58
N HIS A 33 -5.79 -20.27 -2.03
CA HIS A 33 -6.26 -19.76 -3.32
C HIS A 33 -5.25 -19.96 -4.45
N SER A 34 -4.21 -20.77 -4.23
CA SER A 34 -3.14 -21.07 -5.20
C SER A 34 -2.24 -19.87 -5.54
N PHE A 35 -2.00 -19.00 -4.56
CA PHE A 35 -1.03 -17.91 -4.66
C PHE A 35 0.28 -18.27 -3.94
N LYS A 36 1.36 -17.65 -4.40
CA LYS A 36 2.66 -17.62 -3.72
C LYS A 36 3.13 -16.18 -3.64
N VAL A 37 3.44 -15.73 -2.44
CA VAL A 37 3.95 -14.38 -2.18
C VAL A 37 5.45 -14.33 -2.37
N LYS A 38 5.93 -13.32 -3.08
CA LYS A 38 7.34 -12.94 -3.18
C LYS A 38 7.50 -11.55 -2.58
N ASN A 39 8.31 -11.44 -1.54
CA ASN A 39 8.70 -10.15 -1.00
C ASN A 39 9.82 -9.55 -1.85
N ALA A 40 9.68 -8.30 -2.28
CA ALA A 40 10.69 -7.55 -3.01
C ALA A 40 11.76 -7.00 -2.06
N SER A 41 12.83 -6.46 -2.60
CA SER A 41 13.92 -5.89 -1.80
C SER A 41 13.43 -4.71 -0.96
N TYR A 42 13.74 -4.73 0.32
CA TYR A 42 13.36 -3.72 1.30
C TYR A 42 13.84 -2.30 0.90
N ASN A 43 12.99 -1.30 1.15
CA ASN A 43 13.29 0.13 0.98
C ASN A 43 13.79 0.53 -0.42
N GLN A 44 13.41 -0.23 -1.46
CA GLN A 44 13.82 0.00 -2.85
C GLN A 44 12.61 0.10 -3.79
N VAL A 45 11.58 0.87 -3.39
CA VAL A 45 10.28 0.89 -4.09
C VAL A 45 10.46 1.20 -5.58
N TYR A 46 11.05 2.32 -5.95
CA TYR A 46 11.25 2.72 -7.35
C TYR A 46 12.13 1.72 -8.13
N LEU A 47 13.18 1.19 -7.51
CA LEU A 47 14.02 0.17 -8.14
C LEU A 47 13.24 -1.13 -8.38
N ASN A 48 12.41 -1.53 -7.42
CA ASN A 48 11.55 -2.71 -7.56
C ASN A 48 10.48 -2.51 -8.65
N LEU A 49 9.84 -1.34 -8.71
CA LEU A 49 8.90 -1.01 -9.79
C LEU A 49 9.58 -1.15 -11.17
N LYS A 50 10.77 -0.61 -11.34
CA LYS A 50 11.55 -0.74 -12.59
C LYS A 50 11.97 -2.20 -12.86
N LYS A 51 12.52 -2.89 -11.87
CA LYS A 51 13.02 -4.27 -11.98
C LYS A 51 11.93 -5.25 -12.39
N TYR A 52 10.74 -5.12 -11.81
CA TYR A 52 9.65 -6.06 -12.05
C TYR A 52 8.62 -5.57 -13.07
N LYS A 53 8.81 -4.41 -13.71
CA LYS A 53 7.90 -3.83 -14.70
C LYS A 53 7.45 -4.82 -15.77
N ASN A 54 8.39 -5.51 -16.41
CA ASN A 54 8.12 -6.44 -17.52
C ASN A 54 8.01 -7.90 -17.07
N ASN A 55 8.04 -8.16 -15.77
CA ASN A 55 7.97 -9.52 -15.25
C ASN A 55 6.51 -9.94 -15.04
N LEU A 56 5.92 -10.59 -16.03
CA LEU A 56 4.54 -11.09 -16.03
C LEU A 56 4.34 -12.38 -15.20
N ASN A 57 5.40 -12.92 -14.58
CA ASN A 57 5.24 -14.04 -13.64
C ASN A 57 4.43 -13.64 -12.38
N TYR A 58 4.34 -12.33 -12.09
CA TYR A 58 3.53 -11.79 -11.00
C TYR A 58 2.26 -11.16 -11.59
N SER A 59 1.17 -11.93 -11.57
CA SER A 59 -0.14 -11.46 -12.05
C SER A 59 -0.81 -10.48 -11.08
N TYR A 60 -0.43 -10.52 -9.79
CA TYR A 60 -0.88 -9.63 -8.75
C TYR A 60 0.31 -8.97 -8.06
N SER A 61 0.14 -7.72 -7.64
CA SER A 61 1.16 -7.02 -6.85
C SER A 61 0.50 -6.14 -5.80
N ILE A 62 1.15 -6.03 -4.65
CA ILE A 62 0.79 -5.11 -3.57
C ILE A 62 1.92 -4.10 -3.45
N ILE A 63 1.57 -2.81 -3.45
CA ILE A 63 2.50 -1.71 -3.20
C ILE A 63 2.01 -1.02 -1.92
N TRP A 64 2.76 -1.19 -0.83
CA TRP A 64 2.43 -0.60 0.46
C TRP A 64 3.56 0.30 0.92
N THR A 65 3.29 1.59 0.95
CA THR A 65 4.29 2.64 1.19
C THR A 65 3.79 3.70 2.16
N HIS A 66 4.74 4.41 2.77
CA HIS A 66 4.48 5.58 3.60
C HIS A 66 4.77 6.87 2.81
N PRO A 67 3.98 7.94 3.01
CA PRO A 67 4.09 9.15 2.21
C PRO A 67 5.46 9.83 2.35
N GLU A 68 6.02 9.89 3.57
CA GLU A 68 7.32 10.50 3.86
C GLU A 68 8.52 9.75 3.29
N ARG A 69 8.32 8.51 2.79
CA ARG A 69 9.36 7.70 2.17
C ARG A 69 9.35 7.73 0.65
N ILE A 70 8.20 8.04 0.10
CA ILE A 70 7.99 8.13 -1.35
C ILE A 70 8.10 9.56 -1.85
N ASN A 71 7.75 10.52 -1.00
CA ASN A 71 7.67 11.93 -1.33
C ASN A 71 8.64 12.74 -0.46
N ILE A 72 9.71 13.24 -1.07
CA ILE A 72 10.79 13.95 -0.37
C ILE A 72 10.29 15.28 0.21
N ASN A 73 9.42 15.99 -0.51
CA ASN A 73 8.86 17.24 -0.02
C ASN A 73 7.86 17.02 1.11
N PHE A 74 7.08 15.94 1.06
CA PHE A 74 6.25 15.55 2.19
C PHE A 74 7.10 15.15 3.41
N SER A 75 8.22 14.43 3.22
CA SER A 75 9.16 14.12 4.30
C SER A 75 9.70 15.37 4.98
N LYS A 76 10.01 16.42 4.22
CA LYS A 76 10.41 17.72 4.80
C LYS A 76 9.29 18.33 5.64
N ALA A 77 8.07 18.40 5.10
CA ALA A 77 6.91 18.89 5.83
C ALA A 77 6.63 18.06 7.10
N PHE A 78 6.72 16.73 6.99
CA PHE A 78 6.57 15.81 8.11
C PHE A 78 7.57 16.07 9.25
N ASN A 79 8.78 16.52 8.92
CA ASN A 79 9.82 16.93 9.88
C ASN A 79 9.75 18.41 10.24
N LEU A 80 8.57 19.02 10.18
CA LEU A 80 8.28 20.41 10.58
C LEU A 80 9.04 21.47 9.76
N ASN A 81 9.42 21.15 8.54
CA ASN A 81 9.94 22.15 7.59
C ASN A 81 8.80 22.79 6.78
N GLU A 82 9.15 23.70 5.92
CA GLU A 82 8.19 24.42 5.05
C GLU A 82 7.39 23.46 4.18
N ILE A 83 6.08 23.68 4.07
CA ILE A 83 5.19 22.95 3.19
C ILE A 83 5.27 23.55 1.78
N ASN A 84 5.70 22.73 0.82
CA ASN A 84 5.60 23.03 -0.60
C ASN A 84 4.58 22.08 -1.24
N GLU A 85 3.30 22.47 -1.21
CA GLU A 85 2.21 21.66 -1.74
C GLU A 85 2.40 21.27 -3.19
N LYS A 86 2.79 22.24 -4.06
CA LYS A 86 2.99 21.98 -5.48
C LYS A 86 4.04 20.89 -5.71
N SER A 87 5.20 21.01 -5.08
CA SER A 87 6.25 20.00 -5.22
C SER A 87 5.83 18.63 -4.69
N CYS A 88 5.06 18.60 -3.60
CA CYS A 88 4.50 17.33 -3.11
C CYS A 88 3.55 16.68 -4.13
N LEU A 89 2.68 17.46 -4.77
CA LEU A 89 1.76 16.94 -5.78
C LEU A 89 2.47 16.49 -7.07
N ASP A 90 3.52 17.20 -7.48
CA ASP A 90 4.37 16.80 -8.63
C ASP A 90 5.05 15.45 -8.35
N GLU A 91 5.52 15.21 -7.13
CA GLU A 91 6.08 13.90 -6.73
C GLU A 91 5.03 12.80 -6.68
N VAL A 92 3.77 13.10 -6.28
CA VAL A 92 2.65 12.15 -6.40
C VAL A 92 2.39 11.77 -7.84
N ASP A 93 2.44 12.74 -8.76
CA ASP A 93 2.29 12.47 -10.20
C ASP A 93 3.41 11.57 -10.71
N HIS A 94 4.65 11.83 -10.30
CA HIS A 94 5.79 10.97 -10.66
C HIS A 94 5.61 9.55 -10.16
N PHE A 95 5.28 9.37 -8.88
CA PHE A 95 5.03 8.04 -8.30
C PHE A 95 3.88 7.32 -9.00
N SER A 96 2.77 8.02 -9.26
CA SER A 96 1.63 7.47 -10.00
C SER A 96 2.04 6.96 -11.38
N ASN A 97 2.86 7.71 -12.12
CA ASN A 97 3.35 7.30 -13.44
C ASN A 97 4.21 6.03 -13.36
N GLU A 98 5.08 5.90 -12.36
CA GLU A 98 5.87 4.68 -12.14
C GLU A 98 4.98 3.48 -11.82
N VAL A 99 3.93 3.66 -10.98
CA VAL A 99 2.95 2.62 -10.68
C VAL A 99 2.17 2.21 -11.94
N ILE A 100 1.68 3.16 -12.73
CA ILE A 100 0.97 2.91 -14.00
C ILE A 100 1.85 2.11 -14.96
N ASN A 101 3.11 2.51 -15.09
CA ASN A 101 4.06 1.82 -15.95
C ASN A 101 4.36 0.40 -15.48
N PHE A 102 4.44 0.18 -14.17
CA PHE A 102 4.63 -1.12 -13.55
C PHE A 102 3.41 -2.03 -13.72
N ALA A 103 2.20 -1.47 -13.65
CA ALA A 103 0.93 -2.19 -13.63
C ALA A 103 0.55 -2.84 -14.98
N LYS A 104 1.30 -2.59 -16.06
CA LYS A 104 1.00 -3.13 -17.39
C LYS A 104 0.94 -4.67 -17.35
N GLY A 105 -0.25 -5.24 -17.63
CA GLY A 105 -0.50 -6.68 -17.62
C GLY A 105 -0.58 -7.33 -16.23
N LYS A 106 -0.74 -6.55 -15.16
CA LYS A 106 -0.84 -7.01 -13.77
C LYS A 106 -2.03 -6.35 -13.08
N ILE A 107 -2.54 -7.01 -12.04
CA ILE A 107 -3.45 -6.39 -11.08
C ILE A 107 -2.61 -5.83 -9.93
N VAL A 108 -2.79 -4.57 -9.61
CA VAL A 108 -2.03 -3.87 -8.58
C VAL A 108 -2.97 -3.36 -7.49
N PHE A 109 -2.67 -3.70 -6.25
CA PHE A 109 -3.24 -3.10 -5.06
C PHE A 109 -2.25 -2.09 -4.51
N LEU A 110 -2.68 -0.85 -4.35
CA LEU A 110 -1.88 0.24 -3.82
C LEU A 110 -2.53 0.77 -2.54
N SER A 111 -1.75 0.89 -1.46
CA SER A 111 -2.26 1.47 -0.22
C SER A 111 -2.45 2.98 -0.35
N LEU A 112 -3.55 3.51 0.19
CA LEU A 112 -3.62 4.91 0.56
C LEU A 112 -2.56 5.23 1.62
N TRP A 113 -2.12 6.47 1.65
CA TRP A 113 -1.19 6.97 2.64
C TRP A 113 -1.92 7.48 3.88
N GLY A 114 -1.39 7.14 5.05
CA GLY A 114 -1.87 7.62 6.35
C GLY A 114 -0.74 8.20 7.18
N LEU A 115 -1.10 8.82 8.28
CA LEU A 115 -0.17 9.21 9.34
C LEU A 115 -0.33 8.25 10.51
N ASP A 116 0.74 8.03 11.25
CA ASP A 116 0.63 7.34 12.54
C ASP A 116 -0.25 8.19 13.49
N LYS A 117 -1.05 7.52 14.32
CA LYS A 117 -1.91 8.21 15.29
C LYS A 117 -1.13 9.07 16.28
N ASN A 118 0.13 8.73 16.54
CA ASN A 118 1.01 9.43 17.44
C ASN A 118 1.68 10.67 16.82
N GLU A 119 1.49 10.88 15.50
CA GLU A 119 2.02 12.06 14.83
C GLU A 119 1.24 13.32 15.25
N LYS A 120 1.96 14.24 15.87
CA LYS A 120 1.36 15.46 16.39
C LYS A 120 0.89 16.43 15.29
N GLY A 121 1.50 16.33 14.09
CA GLY A 121 1.22 17.25 13.00
C GLY A 121 1.49 18.72 13.38
N TYR A 122 0.72 19.61 12.77
CA TYR A 122 0.79 21.07 13.04
C TYR A 122 -0.37 21.58 13.94
N GLY A 123 -1.00 20.68 14.69
CA GLY A 123 -2.05 21.00 15.65
C GLY A 123 -3.24 21.70 15.00
N ILE A 124 -3.63 22.88 15.49
CA ILE A 124 -4.79 23.64 14.98
C ILE A 124 -4.67 24.05 13.50
N ASN A 125 -3.49 23.98 12.93
CA ASN A 125 -3.24 24.32 11.54
C ASN A 125 -3.30 23.11 10.61
N ASP A 126 -3.44 21.89 11.11
CA ASP A 126 -3.32 20.65 10.34
C ASP A 126 -4.28 20.55 9.13
N TRP A 127 -5.42 21.20 9.22
CA TRP A 127 -6.40 21.22 8.13
C TRP A 127 -6.40 22.51 7.30
N LYS A 128 -5.53 23.47 7.62
CA LYS A 128 -5.40 24.68 6.80
C LYS A 128 -4.63 24.41 5.53
N SER A 129 -5.15 24.91 4.41
CA SER A 129 -4.47 24.83 3.11
C SER A 129 -3.09 25.50 3.17
N ASN A 130 -2.10 24.89 2.56
CA ASN A 130 -0.69 25.32 2.52
C ASN A 130 0.02 25.43 3.88
N LEU A 131 -0.64 25.03 4.98
CA LEU A 131 -0.06 25.09 6.32
C LEU A 131 -0.15 23.77 7.07
N GLY A 132 -1.07 22.90 6.70
CA GLY A 132 -1.41 21.72 7.47
C GLY A 132 -0.93 20.42 6.84
N LEU A 133 -0.32 19.56 7.65
CA LEU A 133 0.19 18.26 7.21
C LEU A 133 -0.95 17.32 6.79
N ARG A 134 -2.07 17.31 7.54
CA ARG A 134 -3.24 16.49 7.23
C ARG A 134 -3.96 16.96 5.97
N ASN A 135 -4.05 18.28 5.77
CA ASN A 135 -4.59 18.85 4.54
C ASN A 135 -3.74 18.46 3.33
N LEU A 136 -2.41 18.58 3.45
CA LEU A 136 -1.49 18.16 2.40
C LEU A 136 -1.63 16.68 2.06
N LEU A 137 -1.65 15.80 3.06
CA LEU A 137 -1.82 14.36 2.87
C LEU A 137 -3.15 14.01 2.19
N ALA A 138 -4.24 14.67 2.60
CA ALA A 138 -5.54 14.48 1.96
C ALA A 138 -5.51 14.85 0.47
N LYS A 139 -4.89 15.99 0.12
CA LYS A 139 -4.70 16.40 -1.28
C LYS A 139 -3.84 15.43 -2.07
N MET A 140 -2.77 14.92 -1.46
CA MET A 140 -1.91 13.89 -2.08
C MET A 140 -2.67 12.62 -2.38
N ASN A 141 -3.49 12.12 -1.45
CA ASN A 141 -4.32 10.93 -1.64
C ASN A 141 -5.39 11.13 -2.73
N ILE A 142 -6.05 12.28 -2.74
CA ILE A 142 -7.02 12.65 -3.79
C ILE A 142 -6.30 12.67 -5.16
N ARG A 143 -5.13 13.33 -5.24
CA ARG A 143 -4.33 13.41 -6.47
C ARG A 143 -3.92 12.01 -6.96
N LEU A 144 -3.47 11.15 -6.06
CA LEU A 144 -3.12 9.76 -6.36
C LEU A 144 -4.32 9.01 -6.96
N CYS A 145 -5.49 9.07 -6.32
CA CYS A 145 -6.71 8.44 -6.81
C CYS A 145 -7.14 9.00 -8.17
N ASP A 146 -7.08 10.30 -8.37
CA ASP A 146 -7.42 10.94 -9.65
C ASP A 146 -6.50 10.51 -10.80
N ARG A 147 -5.22 10.34 -10.53
CA ARG A 147 -4.26 9.83 -11.52
C ARG A 147 -4.55 8.38 -11.91
N LEU A 148 -5.02 7.58 -10.97
CA LEU A 148 -5.17 6.13 -11.15
C LEU A 148 -6.57 5.70 -11.60
N LYS A 149 -7.62 6.54 -11.45
CA LYS A 149 -9.03 6.19 -11.71
C LYS A 149 -9.35 5.64 -13.10
N LYS A 150 -8.51 5.91 -14.11
CA LYS A 150 -8.71 5.43 -15.48
C LYS A 150 -8.17 4.02 -15.72
N PHE A 151 -7.46 3.44 -14.75
CA PHE A 151 -6.77 2.15 -14.89
C PHE A 151 -7.54 1.07 -14.13
N ASN A 152 -8.32 0.25 -14.84
CA ASN A 152 -9.18 -0.79 -14.26
C ASN A 152 -8.42 -1.95 -13.60
N ASN A 153 -7.11 -1.97 -13.68
CA ASN A 153 -6.24 -2.98 -13.09
C ASN A 153 -5.42 -2.45 -11.91
N ILE A 154 -5.66 -1.21 -11.46
CA ILE A 154 -5.04 -0.62 -10.29
C ILE A 154 -6.15 -0.28 -9.28
N TYR A 155 -6.07 -0.88 -8.10
CA TYR A 155 -7.03 -0.71 -7.02
C TYR A 155 -6.35 -0.04 -5.83
N VAL A 156 -6.88 1.08 -5.42
CA VAL A 156 -6.39 1.78 -4.23
C VAL A 156 -7.16 1.24 -3.01
N LEU A 157 -6.43 0.72 -2.03
CA LEU A 157 -6.98 0.13 -0.81
C LEU A 157 -6.71 1.06 0.38
N ASP A 158 -7.75 1.32 1.16
CA ASP A 158 -7.67 2.10 2.39
C ASP A 158 -7.40 1.18 3.58
N PHE A 159 -6.11 0.96 3.88
CA PHE A 159 -5.73 0.22 5.07
C PHE A 159 -5.85 1.07 6.35
N GLU A 160 -5.88 2.41 6.22
CA GLU A 160 -6.01 3.30 7.37
C GLU A 160 -7.33 3.11 8.12
N LYS A 161 -8.43 2.83 7.39
CA LYS A 161 -9.72 2.51 8.00
C LYS A 161 -9.66 1.33 8.98
N LEU A 162 -8.75 0.37 8.72
CA LEU A 162 -8.61 -0.81 9.56
C LEU A 162 -7.98 -0.48 10.91
N LYS A 163 -7.18 0.59 10.99
CA LYS A 163 -6.54 1.05 12.24
C LYS A 163 -7.56 1.42 13.32
N LEU A 164 -8.77 1.83 12.91
CA LEU A 164 -9.84 2.23 13.84
C LEU A 164 -10.30 1.07 14.76
N ASN A 165 -10.04 -0.17 14.36
CA ASN A 165 -10.41 -1.36 15.14
C ASN A 165 -9.37 -1.73 16.20
N PHE A 166 -8.29 -0.98 16.33
CA PHE A 166 -7.18 -1.30 17.23
C PHE A 166 -6.83 -0.12 18.13
N ASN A 167 -6.48 -0.42 19.37
CA ASN A 167 -5.93 0.58 20.29
C ASN A 167 -4.54 1.02 19.82
N ASP A 168 -3.70 0.07 19.47
CA ASP A 168 -2.36 0.28 18.95
C ASP A 168 -2.06 -0.66 17.79
N VAL A 169 -1.67 -0.09 16.66
CA VAL A 169 -1.26 -0.84 15.45
C VAL A 169 0.25 -0.79 15.22
N SER A 170 0.94 0.13 15.91
CA SER A 170 2.38 0.34 15.73
C SER A 170 3.09 0.43 17.08
N PHE A 171 4.32 -0.10 17.12
CA PHE A 171 5.22 0.04 18.24
C PHE A 171 6.47 0.79 17.80
N PRO A 172 6.65 2.06 18.21
CA PRO A 172 7.82 2.86 17.82
C PRO A 172 9.16 2.17 18.08
N LYS A 173 9.27 1.43 19.20
CA LYS A 173 10.48 0.66 19.53
C LYS A 173 10.78 -0.43 18.50
N MET A 174 9.77 -1.14 18.00
CA MET A 174 9.95 -2.16 16.94
C MET A 174 10.40 -1.52 15.63
N TRP A 175 9.85 -0.37 15.27
CA TRP A 175 10.28 0.37 14.10
C TRP A 175 11.78 0.67 14.10
N TYR A 176 12.32 1.15 15.24
CA TYR A 176 13.76 1.44 15.34
C TYR A 176 14.62 0.19 15.20
N ALA A 177 14.22 -0.92 15.82
CA ALA A 177 14.99 -2.16 15.86
C ALA A 177 14.88 -2.98 14.56
N THR A 178 13.67 -3.11 13.99
CA THR A 178 13.38 -4.10 12.94
C THR A 178 12.90 -3.49 11.64
N LYS A 179 12.53 -2.19 11.64
CA LYS A 179 11.84 -1.51 10.52
C LYS A 179 10.50 -2.15 10.16
N ILE A 180 9.85 -2.80 11.12
CA ILE A 180 8.48 -3.32 11.01
C ILE A 180 7.55 -2.27 11.66
N PRO A 181 6.63 -1.65 10.90
CA PRO A 181 5.82 -0.53 11.41
C PRO A 181 4.59 -0.98 12.18
N TYR A 182 4.12 -2.22 11.97
CA TYR A 182 2.81 -2.66 12.42
C TYR A 182 2.87 -3.99 13.18
N THR A 183 1.84 -4.23 14.01
CA THR A 183 1.62 -5.49 14.73
C THR A 183 1.18 -6.60 13.78
N ASP A 184 1.40 -7.87 14.17
CA ASP A 184 0.93 -9.01 13.41
C ASP A 184 -0.60 -9.06 13.32
N GLU A 185 -1.31 -8.63 14.37
CA GLU A 185 -2.76 -8.53 14.37
C GLU A 185 -3.28 -7.57 13.29
N TYR A 186 -2.62 -6.43 13.12
CA TYR A 186 -2.96 -5.50 12.05
C TYR A 186 -2.61 -6.08 10.68
N PHE A 187 -1.47 -6.76 10.52
CA PHE A 187 -1.11 -7.45 9.29
C PHE A 187 -2.13 -8.53 8.91
N ILE A 188 -2.68 -9.27 9.88
CA ILE A 188 -3.74 -10.24 9.65
C ILE A 188 -4.98 -9.55 9.06
N LYS A 189 -5.39 -8.39 9.60
CA LYS A 189 -6.56 -7.65 9.08
C LYS A 189 -6.33 -7.09 7.67
N VAL A 190 -5.15 -6.56 7.41
CA VAL A 190 -4.77 -6.12 6.06
C VAL A 190 -4.77 -7.31 5.08
N THR A 191 -4.31 -8.47 5.53
CA THR A 191 -4.32 -9.70 4.74
C THR A 191 -5.75 -10.13 4.38
N GLU A 192 -6.70 -10.06 5.32
CA GLU A 192 -8.12 -10.34 5.07
C GLU A 192 -8.72 -9.39 4.01
N GLU A 193 -8.40 -8.11 4.07
CA GLU A 193 -8.85 -7.12 3.08
C GLU A 193 -8.30 -7.42 1.68
N ILE A 194 -7.03 -7.82 1.59
CA ILE A 194 -6.38 -8.20 0.32
C ILE A 194 -7.00 -9.48 -0.23
N GLU A 195 -7.20 -10.50 0.60
CA GLU A 195 -7.85 -11.76 0.22
C GLU A 195 -9.24 -11.49 -0.35
N ASN A 196 -10.06 -10.72 0.36
CA ASN A 196 -11.39 -10.33 -0.08
C ASN A 196 -11.37 -9.57 -1.41
N SER A 197 -10.39 -8.67 -1.59
CA SER A 197 -10.21 -7.93 -2.84
C SER A 197 -9.87 -8.86 -4.01
N ILE A 198 -8.97 -9.83 -3.80
CA ILE A 198 -8.63 -10.85 -4.81
C ILE A 198 -9.85 -11.69 -5.17
N LEU A 199 -10.61 -12.15 -4.18
CA LEU A 199 -11.81 -12.95 -4.40
C LEU A 199 -12.90 -12.18 -5.13
N SER A 200 -13.05 -10.89 -4.83
CA SER A 200 -13.98 -9.99 -5.53
C SER A 200 -13.64 -9.86 -7.01
N ILE A 201 -12.36 -9.62 -7.33
CA ILE A 201 -11.90 -9.51 -8.72
C ILE A 201 -12.09 -10.84 -9.47
N GLN A 202 -11.94 -11.98 -8.79
CA GLN A 202 -12.16 -13.30 -9.37
C GLN A 202 -13.66 -13.71 -9.45
N GLY A 203 -14.57 -12.85 -8.98
CA GLY A 203 -16.01 -13.18 -8.94
C GLY A 203 -16.39 -14.28 -7.96
N LYS A 204 -15.53 -14.52 -6.94
CA LYS A 204 -15.70 -15.62 -5.95
C LYS A 204 -16.28 -15.17 -4.62
N ASN A 205 -16.54 -13.89 -4.43
CA ASN A 205 -17.18 -13.40 -3.22
C ASN A 205 -18.62 -13.91 -3.12
N LYS A 206 -18.97 -14.49 -1.97
CA LYS A 206 -20.36 -14.82 -1.64
C LYS A 206 -21.09 -13.49 -1.41
N LYS A 207 -22.02 -13.14 -2.28
CA LYS A 207 -22.98 -12.04 -2.01
C LYS A 207 -23.95 -12.53 -0.94
N ILE A 208 -23.89 -11.97 0.25
CA ILE A 208 -24.96 -12.13 1.26
C ILE A 208 -26.01 -11.09 0.88
N ILE A 209 -27.12 -11.55 0.33
CA ILE A 209 -28.34 -10.72 0.16
C ILE A 209 -29.09 -10.88 1.46
N LEU A 210 -29.09 -9.85 2.31
CA LEU A 210 -30.04 -9.74 3.43
C LEU A 210 -31.36 -9.31 2.81
N LEU A 211 -32.33 -10.23 2.80
CA LEU A 211 -33.73 -9.95 2.47
C LEU A 211 -34.43 -9.35 3.68
#